data_c2829928966fb9b5a264b09edc852e36
#
_entry.id   c2829928966fb9b5a264b09edc852e36
#
_cell.length_a   1.000
_cell.length_b   1.000
_cell.length_c   1.000
_cell.angle_alpha   90.00
_cell.angle_beta   90.00
_cell.angle_gamma   90.00
#
_symmetry.space_group_name_H-M   'P 1'
#
loop_
_entity.id
_entity.type
_entity.pdbx_description
1 polymer ?
#
loop_
_entity_poly.entity_id
_entity_poly.type
_entity_poly.pdbx_seq_one_letter_code
_entity_poly.pdbx_strand_id
1 'polypeptide(L)'
;MKFAAPLKSNSTKIMLLGSGELGKEVIIEAQRLGIETIAVDSYNNAPAHLVANRAYTINMKNKEEILDVIRKEKPDYILPEVEAINIQALFEAEKEGFHVIPNAEAVNKTMNRKNIREFAAETLNLPTSAYKFVKSLDELEIAAREIGFPCVIKPVMSSSGHGQSIARNESDLVESWELAKEARGDASELIVEEFITFDYEITMLTARNETQTVFCEPIGHIQKNGDYIFSWQPMEMTEIAKEKAKKIAKTVTDGLGGRGIFGVELFIRGDEVYFSEVSPRPHDTGMVTMITQSQSEFALHVRAVLGLPLDYIDYGCGASAAYKAKADTFNPVIEVDDSVFTKDSFIRVFGKPQSHEGRRMAVALTFDKSSSKNALDKAKELIKKFSDY
;
A
#
# COMPACT_ATOMS: atom_id res chain seq x y z
N MET A 1 28.98 -0.59 -1.72
CA MET A 1 28.29 0.69 -1.74
C MET A 1 29.07 1.72 -0.94
N LYS A 2 28.99 3.01 -1.28
CA LYS A 2 29.65 4.10 -0.53
C LYS A 2 28.57 5.04 0.00
N PHE A 3 28.62 5.38 1.28
CA PHE A 3 27.71 6.32 1.92
C PHE A 3 28.48 7.62 2.20
N ALA A 4 27.95 8.73 1.69
CA ALA A 4 28.46 10.07 2.00
C ALA A 4 27.51 10.76 3.00
N ALA A 5 27.98 11.78 3.70
CA ALA A 5 27.12 12.54 4.59
C ALA A 5 26.01 13.26 3.79
N PRO A 6 24.78 13.30 4.30
CA PRO A 6 23.71 14.09 3.71
C PRO A 6 24.09 15.56 3.53
N LEU A 7 23.48 16.25 2.58
CA LEU A 7 23.70 17.68 2.26
C LEU A 7 25.12 17.99 1.74
N LYS A 8 25.84 16.98 1.27
CA LYS A 8 27.11 17.14 0.56
C LYS A 8 26.93 16.86 -0.93
N SER A 9 27.84 17.33 -1.76
CA SER A 9 27.74 17.21 -3.23
C SER A 9 27.78 15.77 -3.74
N ASN A 10 28.25 14.83 -2.93
CA ASN A 10 28.38 13.41 -3.23
C ASN A 10 27.39 12.53 -2.42
N SER A 11 26.42 13.15 -1.74
CA SER A 11 25.37 12.40 -1.03
C SER A 11 24.48 11.63 -2.01
N THR A 12 24.06 10.42 -1.63
CA THR A 12 22.99 9.71 -2.33
C THR A 12 21.65 10.31 -1.90
N LYS A 13 20.78 10.64 -2.86
CA LYS A 13 19.51 11.33 -2.64
C LYS A 13 18.32 10.46 -3.03
N ILE A 14 17.38 10.35 -2.11
CA ILE A 14 16.06 9.75 -2.38
C ILE A 14 15.00 10.85 -2.32
N MET A 15 14.19 10.95 -3.37
CA MET A 15 12.99 11.79 -3.40
C MET A 15 11.75 10.91 -3.29
N LEU A 16 10.93 11.20 -2.28
CA LEU A 16 9.66 10.54 -2.06
C LEU A 16 8.52 11.40 -2.59
N LEU A 17 7.70 10.84 -3.47
CA LEU A 17 6.49 11.48 -4.03
C LEU A 17 5.25 10.88 -3.34
N GLY A 18 4.77 11.58 -2.32
CA GLY A 18 3.81 11.14 -1.32
C GLY A 18 4.48 11.06 0.05
N SER A 19 4.02 11.87 0.99
CA SER A 19 4.69 12.09 2.27
C SER A 19 3.80 11.73 3.47
N GLY A 20 2.94 10.72 3.28
CA GLY A 20 2.06 10.17 4.31
C GLY A 20 2.81 9.41 5.42
N GLU A 21 2.06 8.64 6.19
CA GLU A 21 2.60 7.84 7.32
C GLU A 21 3.59 6.77 6.86
N LEU A 22 3.32 6.07 5.76
CA LEU A 22 4.21 5.05 5.21
C LEU A 22 5.47 5.71 4.67
N GLY A 23 5.32 6.82 3.95
CA GLY A 23 6.43 7.62 3.45
C GLY A 23 7.34 8.14 4.57
N LYS A 24 6.79 8.49 5.74
CA LYS A 24 7.58 8.88 6.91
C LYS A 24 8.52 7.77 7.37
N GLU A 25 8.03 6.53 7.46
CA GLU A 25 8.86 5.38 7.84
C GLU A 25 9.92 5.07 6.78
N VAL A 26 9.61 5.21 5.47
CA VAL A 26 10.61 5.09 4.39
C VAL A 26 11.73 6.12 4.57
N ILE A 27 11.40 7.39 4.84
CA ILE A 27 12.39 8.45 5.07
C ILE A 27 13.26 8.13 6.28
N ILE A 28 12.67 7.67 7.39
CA ILE A 28 13.41 7.30 8.61
C ILE A 28 14.41 6.18 8.30
N GLU A 29 13.98 5.13 7.60
CA GLU A 29 14.88 4.02 7.24
C GLU A 29 15.98 4.45 6.25
N ALA A 30 15.69 5.33 5.30
CA ALA A 30 16.71 5.91 4.42
C ALA A 30 17.76 6.70 5.21
N GLN A 31 17.33 7.53 6.17
CA GLN A 31 18.22 8.31 7.01
C GLN A 31 19.09 7.46 7.94
N ARG A 32 18.62 6.29 8.40
CA ARG A 32 19.43 5.32 9.15
C ARG A 32 20.68 4.86 8.37
N LEU A 33 20.59 4.89 7.03
CA LEU A 33 21.70 4.56 6.13
C LEU A 33 22.47 5.80 5.66
N GLY A 34 22.22 6.97 6.24
CA GLY A 34 22.90 8.21 5.85
C GLY A 34 22.50 8.75 4.48
N ILE A 35 21.32 8.38 3.99
CA ILE A 35 20.77 8.85 2.70
C ILE A 35 20.15 10.24 2.90
N GLU A 36 20.41 11.13 1.97
CA GLU A 36 19.75 12.43 1.89
C GLU A 36 18.32 12.27 1.35
N THR A 37 17.36 12.85 2.04
CA THR A 37 15.95 12.60 1.79
C THR A 37 15.20 13.88 1.45
N ILE A 38 14.33 13.78 0.43
CA ILE A 38 13.48 14.87 -0.06
C ILE A 38 12.04 14.33 -0.05
N ALA A 39 11.15 15.00 0.66
CA ALA A 39 9.75 14.61 0.78
C ALA A 39 8.85 15.60 0.03
N VAL A 40 7.99 15.11 -0.85
CA VAL A 40 7.10 15.93 -1.69
C VAL A 40 5.65 15.47 -1.49
N ASP A 41 4.74 16.40 -1.26
CA ASP A 41 3.30 16.10 -1.11
C ASP A 41 2.43 17.30 -1.56
N SER A 42 1.13 17.10 -1.57
CA SER A 42 0.12 18.11 -1.94
C SER A 42 -0.29 19.02 -0.78
N TYR A 43 0.11 18.72 0.45
CA TYR A 43 -0.25 19.53 1.63
C TYR A 43 0.95 19.75 2.56
N ASN A 44 0.93 20.89 3.24
CA ASN A 44 2.00 21.29 4.17
C ASN A 44 2.04 20.39 5.41
N ASN A 45 3.25 20.21 5.94
CA ASN A 45 3.48 19.46 7.18
C ASN A 45 2.97 18.00 7.09
N ALA A 46 3.04 17.40 5.91
CA ALA A 46 2.80 15.97 5.77
C ALA A 46 3.78 15.17 6.66
N PRO A 47 3.41 14.00 7.18
CA PRO A 47 4.23 13.24 8.13
C PRO A 47 5.71 13.09 7.75
N ALA A 48 6.02 12.80 6.49
CA ALA A 48 7.40 12.67 6.03
C ALA A 48 8.12 14.02 5.86
N HIS A 49 7.39 15.14 5.63
CA HIS A 49 8.00 16.48 5.62
C HIS A 49 8.69 16.82 6.93
N LEU A 50 8.15 16.31 8.06
CA LEU A 50 8.66 16.62 9.40
C LEU A 50 9.98 15.92 9.73
N VAL A 51 10.38 14.94 8.95
CA VAL A 51 11.60 14.14 9.18
C VAL A 51 12.59 14.20 8.03
N ALA A 52 12.20 14.62 6.84
CA ALA A 52 13.07 14.70 5.67
C ALA A 52 14.10 15.85 5.80
N ASN A 53 15.21 15.75 5.06
CA ASN A 53 16.20 16.84 4.99
C ASN A 53 15.64 18.07 4.26
N ARG A 54 14.76 17.87 3.26
CA ARG A 54 14.01 18.94 2.57
C ARG A 54 12.60 18.48 2.27
N ALA A 55 11.68 19.44 2.23
CA ALA A 55 10.27 19.19 1.95
C ALA A 55 9.73 20.19 0.91
N TYR A 56 8.82 19.70 0.08
CA TYR A 56 8.13 20.49 -0.95
C TYR A 56 6.64 20.20 -0.92
N THR A 57 5.86 21.28 -0.99
CA THR A 57 4.40 21.17 -1.17
C THR A 57 4.05 21.69 -2.55
N ILE A 58 3.52 20.82 -3.39
CA ILE A 58 3.19 21.09 -4.80
C ILE A 58 1.86 20.44 -5.19
N ASN A 59 1.31 20.81 -6.32
CA ASN A 59 0.21 20.06 -6.90
C ASN A 59 0.73 18.77 -7.55
N MET A 60 0.56 17.63 -6.86
CA MET A 60 1.02 16.31 -7.32
C MET A 60 0.33 15.83 -8.63
N LYS A 61 -0.74 16.49 -9.09
CA LYS A 61 -1.38 16.25 -10.38
C LYS A 61 -0.81 17.14 -11.50
N ASN A 62 0.04 18.11 -11.17
CA ASN A 62 0.69 18.98 -12.13
C ASN A 62 2.04 18.40 -12.55
N LYS A 63 2.19 18.02 -13.82
CA LYS A 63 3.40 17.45 -14.40
C LYS A 63 4.61 18.35 -14.20
N GLU A 64 4.48 19.63 -14.51
CA GLU A 64 5.62 20.56 -14.51
C GLU A 64 6.11 20.86 -13.09
N GLU A 65 5.20 21.00 -12.12
CA GLU A 65 5.61 21.20 -10.71
C GLU A 65 6.42 20.02 -10.17
N ILE A 66 6.05 18.79 -10.53
CA ILE A 66 6.83 17.57 -10.17
C ILE A 66 8.19 17.60 -10.82
N LEU A 67 8.26 17.87 -12.13
CA LEU A 67 9.52 17.90 -12.88
C LEU A 67 10.45 19.02 -12.42
N ASP A 68 9.91 20.19 -12.08
CA ASP A 68 10.69 21.31 -11.56
C ASP A 68 11.42 20.95 -10.26
N VAL A 69 10.73 20.25 -9.33
CA VAL A 69 11.35 19.79 -8.09
C VAL A 69 12.40 18.71 -8.36
N ILE A 70 12.10 17.76 -9.25
CA ILE A 70 13.07 16.70 -9.66
C ILE A 70 14.33 17.32 -10.27
N ARG A 71 14.19 18.22 -11.23
CA ARG A 71 15.31 18.89 -11.92
C ARG A 71 16.13 19.78 -10.99
N LYS A 72 15.47 20.44 -10.02
CA LYS A 72 16.12 21.27 -8.99
C LYS A 72 16.95 20.42 -8.03
N GLU A 73 16.39 19.34 -7.51
CA GLU A 73 16.99 18.52 -6.46
C GLU A 73 17.96 17.46 -7.01
N LYS A 74 17.73 16.99 -8.25
CA LYS A 74 18.50 15.94 -8.91
C LYS A 74 18.69 14.70 -8.04
N PRO A 75 17.58 14.04 -7.62
CA PRO A 75 17.67 12.84 -6.82
C PRO A 75 18.27 11.67 -7.62
N ASP A 76 18.98 10.77 -6.93
CA ASP A 76 19.43 9.51 -7.53
C ASP A 76 18.27 8.53 -7.70
N TYR A 77 17.28 8.58 -6.80
CA TYR A 77 16.11 7.72 -6.85
C TYR A 77 14.84 8.50 -6.51
N ILE A 78 13.77 8.22 -7.28
CA ILE A 78 12.43 8.79 -7.11
C ILE A 78 11.48 7.66 -6.72
N LEU A 79 10.81 7.79 -5.57
CA LEU A 79 9.90 6.78 -5.02
C LEU A 79 8.47 7.31 -5.03
N PRO A 80 7.61 6.90 -5.98
CA PRO A 80 6.18 7.16 -5.92
C PRO A 80 5.54 6.34 -4.79
N GLU A 81 4.85 7.04 -3.87
CA GLU A 81 4.22 6.42 -2.70
C GLU A 81 2.70 6.64 -2.66
N VAL A 82 2.18 7.54 -3.50
CA VAL A 82 0.75 7.83 -3.60
C VAL A 82 0.22 7.55 -5.00
N GLU A 83 -1.08 7.22 -5.10
CA GLU A 83 -1.75 7.02 -6.39
C GLU A 83 -2.15 8.35 -7.05
N ALA A 84 -2.38 9.40 -6.26
CA ALA A 84 -2.82 10.71 -6.77
C ALA A 84 -1.65 11.54 -7.33
N ILE A 85 -0.93 11.00 -8.32
CA ILE A 85 0.26 11.59 -8.95
C ILE A 85 0.08 11.70 -10.46
N ASN A 86 0.71 12.70 -11.08
CA ASN A 86 0.78 12.78 -12.53
C ASN A 86 1.78 11.77 -13.08
N ILE A 87 1.29 10.69 -13.67
CA ILE A 87 2.11 9.59 -14.19
C ILE A 87 3.02 10.02 -15.34
N GLN A 88 2.62 11.01 -16.15
CA GLN A 88 3.44 11.51 -17.25
C GLN A 88 4.72 12.20 -16.76
N ALA A 89 4.70 12.74 -15.54
CA ALA A 89 5.91 13.27 -14.92
C ALA A 89 6.94 12.16 -14.63
N LEU A 90 6.48 10.97 -14.22
CA LEU A 90 7.38 9.84 -13.97
C LEU A 90 8.02 9.33 -15.26
N PHE A 91 7.23 9.17 -16.34
CA PHE A 91 7.75 8.78 -17.64
C PHE A 91 8.75 9.79 -18.19
N GLU A 92 8.49 11.10 -18.01
CA GLU A 92 9.40 12.13 -18.47
C GLU A 92 10.69 12.15 -17.65
N ALA A 93 10.60 11.97 -16.32
CA ALA A 93 11.76 11.85 -15.45
C ALA A 93 12.66 10.67 -15.86
N GLU A 94 12.08 9.51 -16.20
CA GLU A 94 12.88 8.37 -16.73
C GLU A 94 13.57 8.71 -18.06
N LYS A 95 12.89 9.41 -18.97
CA LYS A 95 13.50 9.86 -20.24
C LYS A 95 14.64 10.86 -20.01
N GLU A 96 14.56 11.69 -18.99
CA GLU A 96 15.62 12.62 -18.57
C GLU A 96 16.77 11.90 -17.83
N GLY A 97 16.67 10.58 -17.61
CA GLY A 97 17.71 9.75 -16.99
C GLY A 97 17.60 9.62 -15.46
N PHE A 98 16.50 10.04 -14.84
CA PHE A 98 16.25 9.81 -13.43
C PHE A 98 15.74 8.37 -13.18
N HIS A 99 16.06 7.82 -12.02
CA HIS A 99 15.63 6.48 -11.64
C HIS A 99 14.33 6.52 -10.83
N VAL A 100 13.20 6.22 -11.47
CA VAL A 100 11.91 5.99 -10.80
C VAL A 100 11.86 4.54 -10.31
N ILE A 101 11.50 4.32 -9.06
CA ILE A 101 11.48 3.00 -8.42
C ILE A 101 10.06 2.70 -7.89
N PRO A 102 9.43 1.61 -8.37
CA PRO A 102 10.02 0.50 -9.15
C PRO A 102 10.31 0.86 -10.62
N ASN A 103 9.43 1.48 -11.33
CA ASN A 103 9.54 2.18 -12.62
C ASN A 103 8.18 2.82 -12.96
N ALA A 104 8.16 3.79 -13.89
CA ALA A 104 6.94 4.52 -14.25
C ALA A 104 5.84 3.60 -14.81
N GLU A 105 6.22 2.57 -15.59
CA GLU A 105 5.26 1.63 -16.17
C GLU A 105 4.58 0.75 -15.12
N ALA A 106 5.31 0.27 -14.09
CA ALA A 106 4.74 -0.49 -12.99
C ALA A 106 3.72 0.36 -12.20
N VAL A 107 4.08 1.62 -11.92
CA VAL A 107 3.16 2.57 -11.26
C VAL A 107 1.93 2.81 -12.12
N ASN A 108 2.09 3.04 -13.43
CA ASN A 108 0.98 3.25 -14.36
C ASN A 108 0.02 2.06 -14.42
N LYS A 109 0.56 0.83 -14.50
CA LYS A 109 -0.28 -0.38 -14.52
C LYS A 109 -1.08 -0.56 -13.25
N THR A 110 -0.45 -0.36 -12.09
CA THR A 110 -1.07 -0.62 -10.79
C THR A 110 -2.04 0.47 -10.34
N MET A 111 -1.93 1.69 -10.86
CA MET A 111 -2.88 2.78 -10.58
C MET A 111 -4.24 2.59 -11.26
N ASN A 112 -4.36 1.73 -12.25
CA ASN A 112 -5.57 1.51 -13.02
C ASN A 112 -6.00 0.04 -12.90
N ARG A 113 -7.18 -0.22 -12.32
CA ARG A 113 -7.71 -1.58 -12.12
C ARG A 113 -7.83 -2.37 -13.42
N LYS A 114 -8.17 -1.71 -14.53
CA LYS A 114 -8.24 -2.38 -15.83
C LYS A 114 -6.86 -2.88 -16.25
N ASN A 115 -5.88 -1.99 -16.23
CA ASN A 115 -4.54 -2.33 -16.65
C ASN A 115 -3.94 -3.48 -15.85
N ILE A 116 -4.07 -3.43 -14.51
CA ILE A 116 -3.52 -4.50 -13.66
C ILE A 116 -4.31 -5.80 -13.75
N ARG A 117 -5.65 -5.74 -13.93
CA ARG A 117 -6.49 -6.93 -14.07
C ARG A 117 -6.21 -7.65 -15.38
N GLU A 118 -6.21 -6.95 -16.51
CA GLU A 118 -5.86 -7.50 -17.83
C GLU A 118 -4.42 -8.03 -17.83
N PHE A 119 -3.48 -7.30 -17.23
CA PHE A 119 -2.10 -7.76 -17.12
C PHE A 119 -1.99 -9.07 -16.32
N ALA A 120 -2.61 -9.17 -15.16
CA ALA A 120 -2.57 -10.35 -14.32
C ALA A 120 -3.27 -11.54 -14.99
N ALA A 121 -4.48 -11.35 -15.51
CA ALA A 121 -5.31 -12.43 -16.07
C ALA A 121 -4.86 -12.86 -17.47
N GLU A 122 -4.63 -11.91 -18.38
CA GLU A 122 -4.45 -12.20 -19.81
C GLU A 122 -2.98 -12.31 -20.21
N THR A 123 -2.11 -11.44 -19.61
CA THR A 123 -0.68 -11.48 -19.93
C THR A 123 0.07 -12.52 -19.11
N LEU A 124 -0.21 -12.57 -17.79
CA LEU A 124 0.50 -13.47 -16.87
C LEU A 124 -0.24 -14.76 -16.58
N ASN A 125 -1.49 -14.90 -17.04
CA ASN A 125 -2.34 -16.07 -16.82
C ASN A 125 -2.45 -16.46 -15.32
N LEU A 126 -2.55 -15.47 -14.44
CA LEU A 126 -2.73 -15.69 -13.02
C LEU A 126 -4.20 -16.00 -12.70
N PRO A 127 -4.49 -16.84 -11.70
CA PRO A 127 -5.84 -17.01 -11.19
C PRO A 127 -6.36 -15.68 -10.63
N THR A 128 -7.47 -15.18 -11.18
CA THR A 128 -8.18 -13.98 -10.73
C THR A 128 -9.67 -14.26 -10.65
N SER A 129 -10.47 -13.36 -10.06
CA SER A 129 -11.92 -13.34 -10.27
C SER A 129 -12.25 -13.23 -11.77
N ALA A 130 -13.33 -13.84 -12.24
CA ALA A 130 -13.90 -13.50 -13.53
C ALA A 130 -14.31 -12.03 -13.54
N TYR A 131 -14.16 -11.34 -14.67
CA TYR A 131 -14.43 -9.89 -14.73
C TYR A 131 -14.93 -9.43 -16.10
N LYS A 132 -15.59 -8.28 -16.11
CA LYS A 132 -15.97 -7.53 -17.33
C LYS A 132 -15.86 -6.03 -17.07
N PHE A 133 -15.53 -5.27 -18.12
CA PHE A 133 -15.55 -3.83 -18.09
C PHE A 133 -16.82 -3.33 -18.77
N VAL A 134 -17.45 -2.31 -18.18
CA VAL A 134 -18.76 -1.76 -18.63
C VAL A 134 -18.77 -0.24 -18.60
N LYS A 135 -19.48 0.39 -19.54
CA LYS A 135 -19.57 1.85 -19.68
C LYS A 135 -21.00 2.38 -19.60
N SER A 136 -21.98 1.50 -19.49
CA SER A 136 -23.40 1.85 -19.35
C SER A 136 -24.09 0.91 -18.36
N LEU A 137 -25.26 1.33 -17.87
CA LEU A 137 -26.09 0.49 -17.01
C LEU A 137 -26.56 -0.77 -17.75
N ASP A 138 -26.91 -0.66 -19.03
CA ASP A 138 -27.32 -1.82 -19.84
C ASP A 138 -26.19 -2.84 -19.97
N GLU A 139 -24.94 -2.37 -20.19
CA GLU A 139 -23.76 -3.24 -20.20
C GLU A 139 -23.51 -3.89 -18.83
N LEU A 140 -23.73 -3.13 -17.74
CA LEU A 140 -23.62 -3.64 -16.37
C LEU A 140 -24.60 -4.78 -16.11
N GLU A 141 -25.86 -4.63 -16.51
CA GLU A 141 -26.88 -5.66 -16.36
C GLU A 141 -26.50 -6.96 -17.12
N ILE A 142 -26.03 -6.81 -18.34
CA ILE A 142 -25.58 -7.95 -19.16
C ILE A 142 -24.37 -8.63 -18.50
N ALA A 143 -23.36 -7.86 -18.13
CA ALA A 143 -22.15 -8.37 -17.50
C ALA A 143 -22.41 -9.09 -16.17
N ALA A 144 -23.30 -8.50 -15.33
CA ALA A 144 -23.66 -9.09 -14.04
C ALA A 144 -24.40 -10.43 -14.19
N ARG A 145 -25.28 -10.56 -15.21
CA ARG A 145 -25.95 -11.85 -15.53
C ARG A 145 -24.95 -12.92 -16.00
N GLU A 146 -23.94 -12.52 -16.78
CA GLU A 146 -22.92 -13.46 -17.30
C GLU A 146 -21.92 -13.90 -16.21
N ILE A 147 -21.53 -12.99 -15.31
CA ILE A 147 -20.64 -13.27 -14.18
C ILE A 147 -21.40 -14.05 -13.10
N GLY A 148 -22.67 -13.72 -12.89
CA GLY A 148 -23.50 -14.28 -11.83
C GLY A 148 -23.54 -13.42 -10.58
N PHE A 149 -24.45 -13.74 -9.67
CA PHE A 149 -24.63 -13.04 -8.40
C PHE A 149 -24.23 -13.93 -7.21
N PRO A 150 -23.67 -13.34 -6.14
CA PRO A 150 -23.31 -11.92 -6.02
C PRO A 150 -22.11 -11.55 -6.91
N CYS A 151 -22.05 -10.28 -7.34
CA CYS A 151 -20.89 -9.74 -8.03
C CYS A 151 -20.44 -8.41 -7.39
N VAL A 152 -19.20 -8.02 -7.62
CA VAL A 152 -18.59 -6.80 -7.09
C VAL A 152 -18.47 -5.78 -8.22
N ILE A 153 -18.94 -4.55 -7.97
CA ILE A 153 -18.89 -3.45 -8.93
C ILE A 153 -17.97 -2.38 -8.38
N LYS A 154 -16.98 -1.94 -9.19
CA LYS A 154 -15.97 -0.97 -8.77
C LYS A 154 -15.69 0.04 -9.90
N PRO A 155 -15.42 1.31 -9.61
CA PRO A 155 -14.80 2.21 -10.58
C PRO A 155 -13.39 1.72 -10.96
N VAL A 156 -13.01 1.89 -12.23
CA VAL A 156 -11.67 1.51 -12.71
C VAL A 156 -10.58 2.34 -12.02
N MET A 157 -10.85 3.61 -11.72
CA MET A 157 -9.93 4.53 -11.06
C MET A 157 -10.50 4.96 -9.70
N SER A 158 -10.24 4.19 -8.65
CA SER A 158 -10.53 4.58 -7.26
C SER A 158 -9.61 3.84 -6.30
N SER A 159 -9.41 4.38 -5.11
CA SER A 159 -8.63 3.78 -4.02
C SER A 159 -9.48 3.55 -2.77
N SER A 160 -9.00 2.72 -1.85
CA SER A 160 -9.63 2.47 -0.54
C SER A 160 -11.11 2.09 -0.63
N GLY A 161 -11.52 1.32 -1.65
CA GLY A 161 -12.90 0.84 -1.80
C GLY A 161 -13.95 1.91 -2.12
N HIS A 162 -13.56 3.16 -2.42
CA HIS A 162 -14.51 4.21 -2.77
C HIS A 162 -15.29 3.86 -4.03
N GLY A 163 -16.64 3.91 -3.92
CA GLY A 163 -17.56 3.56 -5.00
C GLY A 163 -17.70 2.07 -5.27
N GLN A 164 -17.12 1.21 -4.43
CA GLN A 164 -17.28 -0.24 -4.52
C GLN A 164 -18.58 -0.69 -3.86
N SER A 165 -19.31 -1.60 -4.52
CA SER A 165 -20.51 -2.24 -3.99
C SER A 165 -20.57 -3.73 -4.32
N ILE A 166 -21.41 -4.46 -3.61
CA ILE A 166 -21.73 -5.86 -3.89
C ILE A 166 -23.19 -5.93 -4.30
N ALA A 167 -23.45 -6.27 -5.57
CA ALA A 167 -24.79 -6.56 -6.05
C ALA A 167 -25.12 -8.04 -5.77
N ARG A 168 -26.15 -8.30 -5.00
CA ARG A 168 -26.61 -9.66 -4.68
C ARG A 168 -27.63 -10.21 -5.66
N ASN A 169 -28.25 -9.30 -6.39
CA ASN A 169 -29.26 -9.59 -7.42
C ASN A 169 -29.42 -8.38 -8.34
N GLU A 170 -30.24 -8.52 -9.38
CA GLU A 170 -30.45 -7.47 -10.40
C GLU A 170 -30.97 -6.15 -9.84
N SER A 171 -31.78 -6.17 -8.77
CA SER A 171 -32.34 -4.93 -8.19
C SER A 171 -31.28 -4.01 -7.56
N ASP A 172 -30.09 -4.55 -7.23
CA ASP A 172 -28.99 -3.80 -6.62
C ASP A 172 -28.15 -3.02 -7.67
N LEU A 173 -28.32 -3.33 -8.97
CA LEU A 173 -27.43 -2.83 -10.03
C LEU A 173 -27.52 -1.33 -10.23
N VAL A 174 -28.75 -0.74 -10.18
CA VAL A 174 -28.96 0.69 -10.36
C VAL A 174 -28.28 1.49 -9.25
N GLU A 175 -28.47 1.08 -7.98
CA GLU A 175 -27.83 1.72 -6.84
C GLU A 175 -26.29 1.59 -6.93
N SER A 176 -25.80 0.40 -7.29
CA SER A 176 -24.36 0.14 -7.47
C SER A 176 -23.75 1.00 -8.57
N TRP A 177 -24.46 1.20 -9.67
CA TRP A 177 -24.06 2.08 -10.78
C TRP A 177 -23.93 3.53 -10.32
N GLU A 178 -24.95 4.06 -9.64
CA GLU A 178 -24.93 5.46 -9.16
C GLU A 178 -23.84 5.68 -8.10
N LEU A 179 -23.68 4.76 -7.14
CA LEU A 179 -22.63 4.82 -6.13
C LEU A 179 -21.23 4.86 -6.78
N ALA A 180 -21.00 4.03 -7.80
CA ALA A 180 -19.73 3.99 -8.49
C ALA A 180 -19.45 5.29 -9.29
N LYS A 181 -20.47 5.93 -9.83
CA LYS A 181 -20.34 7.22 -10.55
C LYS A 181 -20.04 8.40 -9.64
N GLU A 182 -20.52 8.37 -8.41
CA GLU A 182 -20.26 9.41 -7.40
C GLU A 182 -18.84 9.34 -6.82
N ALA A 183 -18.13 8.23 -7.01
CA ALA A 183 -16.81 8.01 -6.46
C ALA A 183 -15.75 8.94 -7.09
N ARG A 184 -14.68 9.19 -6.32
CA ARG A 184 -13.51 9.92 -6.81
C ARG A 184 -12.77 9.09 -7.86
N GLY A 185 -12.47 9.69 -9.02
CA GLY A 185 -11.70 9.06 -10.09
C GLY A 185 -12.43 9.15 -11.44
N ASP A 186 -11.98 8.34 -12.40
CA ASP A 186 -12.67 8.20 -13.68
C ASP A 186 -13.81 7.19 -13.53
N ALA A 187 -15.02 7.70 -13.43
CA ALA A 187 -16.25 6.90 -13.38
C ALA A 187 -16.82 6.57 -14.76
N SER A 188 -16.07 6.82 -15.85
CA SER A 188 -16.48 6.53 -17.22
C SER A 188 -16.54 5.04 -17.55
N GLU A 189 -15.78 4.21 -16.80
CA GLU A 189 -15.73 2.77 -16.97
C GLU A 189 -15.72 2.09 -15.59
N LEU A 190 -16.53 1.04 -15.43
CA LEU A 190 -16.57 0.21 -14.23
C LEU A 190 -16.07 -1.19 -14.53
N ILE A 191 -15.59 -1.88 -13.50
CA ILE A 191 -15.32 -3.32 -13.54
C ILE A 191 -16.39 -4.06 -12.73
N VAL A 192 -16.92 -5.13 -13.30
CA VAL A 192 -17.79 -6.10 -12.65
C VAL A 192 -16.97 -7.36 -12.43
N GLU A 193 -16.86 -7.82 -11.20
CA GLU A 193 -16.05 -8.97 -10.83
C GLU A 193 -16.90 -10.03 -10.13
N GLU A 194 -16.56 -11.30 -10.36
CA GLU A 194 -17.07 -12.42 -9.57
C GLU A 194 -16.78 -12.18 -8.08
N PHE A 195 -17.79 -12.38 -7.25
CA PHE A 195 -17.60 -12.40 -5.80
C PHE A 195 -16.98 -13.71 -5.36
N ILE A 196 -15.65 -13.72 -5.19
CA ILE A 196 -14.96 -14.90 -4.68
C ILE A 196 -15.32 -15.09 -3.20
N THR A 197 -15.94 -16.22 -2.87
CA THR A 197 -16.07 -16.63 -1.47
C THR A 197 -14.72 -17.19 -1.03
N PHE A 198 -14.03 -16.47 -0.19
CA PHE A 198 -12.71 -16.82 0.34
C PHE A 198 -12.77 -17.07 1.86
N ASP A 199 -11.84 -17.85 2.37
CA ASP A 199 -11.71 -18.11 3.80
C ASP A 199 -11.05 -16.92 4.52
N TYR A 200 -10.02 -16.33 3.88
CA TYR A 200 -9.31 -15.15 4.35
C TYR A 200 -8.53 -14.48 3.22
N GLU A 201 -8.13 -13.26 3.47
CA GLU A 201 -7.31 -12.42 2.60
C GLU A 201 -5.92 -12.20 3.20
N ILE A 202 -4.90 -12.19 2.37
CA ILE A 202 -3.53 -11.92 2.78
C ILE A 202 -2.87 -10.84 1.93
N THR A 203 -1.90 -10.17 2.51
CA THR A 203 -0.88 -9.42 1.78
C THR A 203 0.43 -10.21 1.79
N MET A 204 0.97 -10.50 0.61
CA MET A 204 2.31 -11.07 0.43
C MET A 204 3.28 -9.95 0.07
N LEU A 205 4.00 -9.42 1.06
CA LEU A 205 5.05 -8.44 0.81
C LEU A 205 6.21 -9.09 0.08
N THR A 206 6.53 -8.53 -1.07
CA THR A 206 7.57 -9.04 -1.97
C THR A 206 8.61 -7.95 -2.20
N ALA A 207 9.77 -8.07 -1.59
CA ALA A 207 10.91 -7.18 -1.81
C ALA A 207 11.80 -7.74 -2.91
N ARG A 208 12.19 -6.90 -3.87
CA ARG A 208 13.05 -7.33 -4.98
C ARG A 208 14.05 -6.26 -5.41
N ASN A 209 15.22 -6.73 -5.82
CA ASN A 209 16.24 -5.95 -6.51
C ASN A 209 16.73 -6.72 -7.75
N GLU A 210 17.85 -6.34 -8.33
CA GLU A 210 18.39 -6.98 -9.55
C GLU A 210 18.81 -8.45 -9.34
N THR A 211 19.12 -8.85 -8.10
CA THR A 211 19.70 -10.17 -7.80
C THR A 211 18.84 -11.05 -6.92
N GLN A 212 17.91 -10.46 -6.18
CA GLN A 212 17.13 -11.17 -5.15
C GLN A 212 15.65 -10.81 -5.24
N THR A 213 14.79 -11.81 -4.93
CA THR A 213 13.40 -11.61 -4.56
C THR A 213 13.17 -12.32 -3.23
N VAL A 214 12.69 -11.59 -2.24
CA VAL A 214 12.43 -12.07 -0.87
C VAL A 214 10.96 -11.83 -0.53
N PHE A 215 10.33 -12.82 0.09
CA PHE A 215 8.95 -12.74 0.57
C PHE A 215 8.97 -12.62 2.09
N CYS A 216 8.21 -11.67 2.63
CA CYS A 216 7.89 -11.68 4.05
C CYS A 216 6.90 -12.82 4.35
N GLU A 217 6.80 -13.22 5.61
CA GLU A 217 5.73 -14.13 6.02
C GLU A 217 4.36 -13.54 5.67
N PRO A 218 3.37 -14.35 5.28
CA PRO A 218 2.04 -13.88 4.89
C PRO A 218 1.41 -13.02 5.99
N ILE A 219 0.82 -11.90 5.60
CA ILE A 219 0.14 -10.98 6.52
C ILE A 219 -1.36 -11.15 6.35
N GLY A 220 -2.04 -11.64 7.39
CA GLY A 220 -3.49 -11.59 7.48
C GLY A 220 -3.96 -10.19 7.85
N HIS A 221 -5.10 -9.76 7.31
CA HIS A 221 -5.62 -8.44 7.63
C HIS A 221 -7.16 -8.40 7.67
N ILE A 222 -7.69 -7.38 8.30
CA ILE A 222 -9.10 -7.05 8.29
C ILE A 222 -9.25 -5.64 7.76
N GLN A 223 -10.07 -5.49 6.73
CA GLN A 223 -10.49 -4.22 6.17
C GLN A 223 -11.94 -3.92 6.56
N LYS A 224 -12.29 -2.65 6.64
CA LYS A 224 -13.66 -2.17 6.77
C LYS A 224 -13.85 -0.98 5.83
N ASN A 225 -14.82 -1.09 4.94
CA ASN A 225 -15.08 -0.08 3.91
C ASN A 225 -13.84 0.22 3.04
N GLY A 226 -13.05 -0.81 2.72
CA GLY A 226 -11.84 -0.67 1.91
C GLY A 226 -10.61 -0.14 2.67
N ASP A 227 -10.74 0.16 3.95
CA ASP A 227 -9.62 0.63 4.76
C ASP A 227 -9.13 -0.45 5.72
N TYR A 228 -7.83 -0.62 5.78
CA TYR A 228 -7.16 -1.47 6.77
C TYR A 228 -7.46 -1.03 8.20
N ILE A 229 -7.78 -2.00 9.07
CA ILE A 229 -7.98 -1.78 10.51
C ILE A 229 -6.98 -2.56 11.34
N PHE A 230 -6.82 -3.85 11.03
CA PHE A 230 -5.91 -4.76 11.71
C PHE A 230 -5.11 -5.57 10.72
N SER A 231 -3.84 -5.83 11.04
CA SER A 231 -3.06 -6.87 10.39
C SER A 231 -2.28 -7.69 11.41
N TRP A 232 -1.90 -8.90 11.05
CA TRP A 232 -1.08 -9.79 11.87
C TRP A 232 -0.17 -10.65 11.01
N GLN A 233 0.95 -11.04 11.56
CA GLN A 233 1.97 -11.84 10.90
C GLN A 233 2.59 -12.84 11.89
N PRO A 234 2.81 -14.09 11.48
CA PRO A 234 2.36 -14.67 10.21
C PRO A 234 0.85 -14.99 10.22
N MET A 235 0.22 -14.96 9.05
CA MET A 235 -1.07 -15.59 8.84
C MET A 235 -0.88 -17.09 8.72
N GLU A 236 -1.58 -17.85 9.54
CA GLU A 236 -1.59 -19.31 9.45
C GLU A 236 -2.28 -19.77 8.16
N MET A 237 -1.60 -20.59 7.38
CA MET A 237 -2.13 -21.13 6.12
C MET A 237 -1.43 -22.45 5.78
N THR A 238 -2.00 -23.22 4.85
CA THR A 238 -1.36 -24.44 4.38
C THR A 238 -0.08 -24.13 3.60
N GLU A 239 0.91 -25.01 3.65
CA GLU A 239 2.15 -24.84 2.86
C GLU A 239 1.86 -24.79 1.35
N ILE A 240 0.82 -25.52 0.89
CA ILE A 240 0.41 -25.52 -0.52
C ILE A 240 -0.08 -24.12 -0.92
N ALA A 241 -0.96 -23.51 -0.12
CA ALA A 241 -1.47 -22.16 -0.38
C ALA A 241 -0.33 -21.13 -0.28
N LYS A 242 0.58 -21.27 0.69
CA LYS A 242 1.74 -20.37 0.88
C LYS A 242 2.67 -20.39 -0.34
N GLU A 243 3.00 -21.56 -0.85
CA GLU A 243 3.86 -21.67 -2.05
C GLU A 243 3.16 -21.15 -3.32
N LYS A 244 1.85 -21.37 -3.47
CA LYS A 244 1.08 -20.76 -4.57
C LYS A 244 1.04 -19.23 -4.45
N ALA A 245 0.85 -18.69 -3.22
CA ALA A 245 0.86 -17.27 -2.97
C ALA A 245 2.21 -16.63 -3.35
N LYS A 246 3.33 -17.22 -2.94
CA LYS A 246 4.68 -16.79 -3.34
C LYS A 246 4.87 -16.85 -4.85
N LYS A 247 4.39 -17.90 -5.50
CA LYS A 247 4.49 -18.05 -6.97
C LYS A 247 3.72 -16.94 -7.69
N ILE A 248 2.48 -16.64 -7.28
CA ILE A 248 1.67 -15.56 -7.85
C ILE A 248 2.36 -14.22 -7.61
N ALA A 249 2.78 -13.94 -6.38
CA ALA A 249 3.47 -12.70 -6.01
C ALA A 249 4.77 -12.52 -6.81
N LYS A 250 5.56 -13.58 -6.97
CA LYS A 250 6.75 -13.55 -7.82
C LYS A 250 6.40 -13.24 -9.28
N THR A 251 5.42 -13.92 -9.82
CA THR A 251 5.04 -13.78 -11.25
C THR A 251 4.57 -12.37 -11.55
N VAL A 252 3.69 -11.77 -10.71
CA VAL A 252 3.20 -10.42 -10.96
C VAL A 252 4.30 -9.37 -10.78
N THR A 253 5.16 -9.50 -9.77
CA THR A 253 6.23 -8.53 -9.51
C THR A 253 7.37 -8.65 -10.52
N ASP A 254 7.69 -9.85 -11.01
CA ASP A 254 8.62 -10.03 -12.13
C ASP A 254 8.08 -9.41 -13.42
N GLY A 255 6.79 -9.60 -13.70
CA GLY A 255 6.14 -9.01 -14.87
C GLY A 255 6.05 -7.49 -14.84
N LEU A 256 5.83 -6.89 -13.68
CA LEU A 256 5.86 -5.43 -13.49
C LEU A 256 7.29 -4.88 -13.64
N GLY A 257 8.27 -5.66 -13.27
CA GLY A 257 9.68 -5.25 -13.31
C GLY A 257 10.04 -4.24 -12.21
N GLY A 258 11.23 -3.65 -12.36
CA GLY A 258 11.75 -2.70 -11.38
C GLY A 258 12.21 -3.36 -10.09
N ARG A 259 12.51 -2.56 -9.09
CA ARG A 259 12.95 -2.96 -7.76
C ARG A 259 12.17 -2.20 -6.69
N GLY A 260 12.27 -2.62 -5.45
CA GLY A 260 11.50 -2.04 -4.34
C GLY A 260 10.69 -3.11 -3.61
N ILE A 261 9.71 -2.70 -2.83
CA ILE A 261 8.74 -3.60 -2.21
C ILE A 261 7.39 -3.50 -2.92
N PHE A 262 6.70 -4.63 -2.96
CA PHE A 262 5.37 -4.76 -3.53
C PHE A 262 4.45 -5.43 -2.51
N GLY A 263 3.29 -4.85 -2.26
CA GLY A 263 2.21 -5.49 -1.50
C GLY A 263 1.27 -6.22 -2.45
N VAL A 264 1.31 -7.54 -2.47
CA VAL A 264 0.44 -8.36 -3.32
C VAL A 264 -0.72 -8.91 -2.49
N GLU A 265 -1.94 -8.48 -2.79
CA GLU A 265 -3.15 -8.93 -2.12
C GLU A 265 -3.73 -10.16 -2.80
N LEU A 266 -4.07 -11.17 -2.00
CA LEU A 266 -4.49 -12.49 -2.47
C LEU A 266 -5.68 -12.99 -1.65
N PHE A 267 -6.68 -13.56 -2.33
CA PHE A 267 -7.78 -14.30 -1.69
C PHE A 267 -7.40 -15.77 -1.57
N ILE A 268 -7.68 -16.37 -0.42
CA ILE A 268 -7.37 -17.78 -0.13
C ILE A 268 -8.66 -18.55 0.13
N ARG A 269 -8.84 -19.67 -0.58
CA ARG A 269 -9.93 -20.62 -0.39
C ARG A 269 -9.36 -22.03 -0.32
N GLY A 270 -9.20 -22.56 0.88
CA GLY A 270 -8.46 -23.80 1.10
C GLY A 270 -7.03 -23.69 0.57
N ASP A 271 -6.70 -24.50 -0.44
CA ASP A 271 -5.40 -24.43 -1.15
C ASP A 271 -5.44 -23.60 -2.44
N GLU A 272 -6.59 -23.02 -2.79
CA GLU A 272 -6.69 -22.13 -3.95
C GLU A 272 -6.32 -20.70 -3.58
N VAL A 273 -5.59 -20.05 -4.48
CA VAL A 273 -5.09 -18.69 -4.30
C VAL A 273 -5.43 -17.86 -5.52
N TYR A 274 -6.08 -16.73 -5.31
CA TYR A 274 -6.50 -15.81 -6.37
C TYR A 274 -5.82 -14.47 -6.20
N PHE A 275 -5.28 -13.92 -7.29
CA PHE A 275 -4.74 -12.57 -7.32
C PHE A 275 -5.88 -11.55 -7.20
N SER A 276 -5.75 -10.62 -6.28
CA SER A 276 -6.67 -9.50 -6.08
C SER A 276 -6.08 -8.20 -6.62
N GLU A 277 -5.02 -7.70 -6.00
CA GLU A 277 -4.39 -6.41 -6.32
C GLU A 277 -2.89 -6.44 -6.03
N VAL A 278 -2.14 -5.45 -6.56
CA VAL A 278 -0.75 -5.23 -6.20
C VAL A 278 -0.45 -3.73 -6.09
N SER A 279 0.19 -3.35 -5.00
CA SER A 279 0.73 -2.02 -4.76
C SER A 279 2.24 -2.03 -4.95
N PRO A 280 2.83 -1.18 -5.83
CA PRO A 280 4.26 -1.17 -6.13
C PRO A 280 5.04 -0.28 -5.14
N ARG A 281 4.72 -0.37 -3.85
CA ARG A 281 5.22 0.45 -2.76
C ARG A 281 4.94 -0.24 -1.41
N PRO A 282 5.45 0.30 -0.28
CA PRO A 282 5.04 -0.15 1.06
C PRO A 282 3.53 -0.20 1.21
N HIS A 283 3.03 -1.21 1.92
CA HIS A 283 1.62 -1.49 2.09
C HIS A 283 1.19 -1.25 3.54
N ASP A 284 0.01 -0.66 3.75
CA ASP A 284 -0.45 -0.32 5.10
C ASP A 284 -0.60 -1.53 6.04
N THR A 285 -0.96 -2.70 5.51
CA THR A 285 -0.98 -3.95 6.29
C THR A 285 0.41 -4.37 6.74
N GLY A 286 1.46 -3.96 6.02
CA GLY A 286 2.86 -4.28 6.28
C GLY A 286 3.47 -3.54 7.46
N MET A 287 2.77 -2.57 8.07
CA MET A 287 3.24 -1.91 9.30
C MET A 287 3.54 -2.91 10.42
N VAL A 288 2.91 -4.07 10.44
CA VAL A 288 3.21 -5.15 11.39
C VAL A 288 4.67 -5.61 11.33
N THR A 289 5.31 -5.50 10.16
CA THR A 289 6.73 -5.88 9.98
C THR A 289 7.71 -5.05 10.81
N MET A 290 7.31 -3.89 11.30
CA MET A 290 8.12 -3.08 12.21
C MET A 290 8.37 -3.76 13.56
N ILE A 291 7.63 -4.81 13.89
CA ILE A 291 7.78 -5.51 15.17
C ILE A 291 8.08 -7.01 14.99
N THR A 292 7.77 -7.59 13.85
CA THR A 292 7.93 -9.03 13.59
C THR A 292 9.25 -9.40 12.95
N GLN A 293 9.99 -8.46 12.37
CA GLN A 293 11.22 -8.76 11.66
C GLN A 293 12.29 -7.67 11.80
N SER A 294 13.55 -8.05 11.60
CA SER A 294 14.71 -7.16 11.76
C SER A 294 14.81 -6.06 10.71
N GLN A 295 14.25 -6.30 9.54
CA GLN A 295 14.11 -5.32 8.47
C GLN A 295 12.62 -5.18 8.17
N SER A 296 12.01 -4.07 8.57
CA SER A 296 10.62 -3.77 8.23
C SER A 296 10.41 -3.69 6.72
N GLU A 297 9.16 -3.69 6.27
CA GLU A 297 8.87 -3.45 4.85
C GLU A 297 9.52 -2.16 4.33
N PHE A 298 9.58 -1.12 5.15
CA PHE A 298 10.21 0.16 4.83
C PHE A 298 11.73 0.02 4.67
N ALA A 299 12.36 -0.70 5.58
CA ALA A 299 13.79 -1.01 5.50
C ALA A 299 14.10 -1.87 4.28
N LEU A 300 13.30 -2.91 4.00
CA LEU A 300 13.43 -3.75 2.81
C LEU A 300 13.22 -2.94 1.54
N HIS A 301 12.26 -1.99 1.52
CA HIS A 301 12.06 -1.11 0.38
C HIS A 301 13.30 -0.26 0.10
N VAL A 302 13.82 0.44 1.10
CA VAL A 302 15.03 1.26 0.96
C VAL A 302 16.24 0.40 0.54
N ARG A 303 16.40 -0.79 1.12
CA ARG A 303 17.48 -1.71 0.73
C ARG A 303 17.33 -2.18 -0.72
N ALA A 304 16.11 -2.49 -1.16
CA ALA A 304 15.84 -2.86 -2.55
C ALA A 304 16.14 -1.70 -3.51
N VAL A 305 15.73 -0.48 -3.19
CA VAL A 305 16.03 0.75 -3.96
C VAL A 305 17.53 0.94 -4.12
N LEU A 306 18.31 0.69 -3.06
CA LEU A 306 19.75 0.87 -3.05
C LEU A 306 20.53 -0.34 -3.58
N GLY A 307 19.87 -1.43 -3.97
CA GLY A 307 20.52 -2.67 -4.42
C GLY A 307 21.27 -3.42 -3.31
N LEU A 308 20.85 -3.24 -2.05
CA LEU A 308 21.42 -3.94 -0.88
C LEU A 308 20.80 -5.34 -0.71
N PRO A 309 21.46 -6.27 0.02
CA PRO A 309 20.88 -7.55 0.39
C PRO A 309 19.54 -7.40 1.12
N LEU A 310 18.59 -8.29 0.84
CA LEU A 310 17.20 -8.19 1.31
C LEU A 310 16.88 -9.14 2.47
N ASP A 311 17.87 -9.85 3.00
CA ASP A 311 17.67 -10.81 4.09
C ASP A 311 17.20 -10.13 5.38
N TYR A 312 16.34 -10.81 6.12
CA TYR A 312 15.85 -10.36 7.42
C TYR A 312 15.77 -11.55 8.41
N ILE A 313 15.75 -11.22 9.70
CA ILE A 313 15.50 -12.18 10.78
C ILE A 313 14.02 -12.05 11.16
N ASP A 314 13.33 -13.17 11.20
CA ASP A 314 11.98 -13.27 11.77
C ASP A 314 12.08 -13.34 13.30
N TYR A 315 11.40 -12.45 14.00
CA TYR A 315 11.36 -12.40 15.46
C TYR A 315 10.20 -13.18 16.05
N GLY A 316 9.19 -13.51 15.27
CA GLY A 316 7.98 -14.20 15.68
C GLY A 316 6.70 -13.44 15.33
N CYS A 317 5.65 -13.69 16.09
CA CYS A 317 4.31 -13.19 15.78
C CYS A 317 4.09 -11.76 16.24
N GLY A 318 3.32 -11.02 15.47
CA GLY A 318 2.92 -9.67 15.82
C GLY A 318 1.61 -9.26 15.17
N ALA A 319 1.08 -8.13 15.63
CA ALA A 319 -0.10 -7.52 15.04
C ALA A 319 0.00 -6.00 15.03
N SER A 320 -0.76 -5.38 14.15
CA SER A 320 -0.95 -3.94 14.11
C SER A 320 -2.43 -3.57 14.13
N ALA A 321 -2.75 -2.47 14.78
CA ALA A 321 -4.09 -1.91 14.85
C ALA A 321 -4.05 -0.41 14.54
N ALA A 322 -4.79 0.00 13.52
CA ALA A 322 -4.87 1.40 13.12
C ALA A 322 -5.82 2.20 14.02
N TYR A 323 -5.37 3.34 14.53
CA TYR A 323 -6.23 4.33 15.16
C TYR A 323 -6.78 5.29 14.11
N LYS A 324 -8.10 5.37 14.04
CA LYS A 324 -8.80 6.28 13.14
C LYS A 324 -9.45 7.42 13.93
N ALA A 325 -9.25 8.65 13.45
CA ALA A 325 -9.88 9.84 14.03
C ALA A 325 -11.41 9.71 14.06
N LYS A 326 -12.00 10.27 15.10
CA LYS A 326 -13.46 10.27 15.33
C LYS A 326 -14.12 11.57 14.91
N ALA A 327 -13.33 12.61 14.66
CA ALA A 327 -13.83 13.93 14.31
C ALA A 327 -12.87 14.69 13.37
N ASP A 328 -13.43 15.71 12.73
CA ASP A 328 -12.68 16.66 11.92
C ASP A 328 -12.06 17.72 12.84
N THR A 329 -10.74 17.86 12.80
CA THR A 329 -10.00 18.82 13.62
C THR A 329 -8.76 19.33 12.91
N PHE A 330 -8.44 20.62 13.09
CA PHE A 330 -7.15 21.21 12.77
C PHE A 330 -6.24 21.07 14.00
N ASN A 331 -5.01 20.60 13.82
CA ASN A 331 -4.06 20.31 14.91
C ASN A 331 -4.57 19.25 15.91
N PRO A 332 -4.92 18.06 15.45
CA PRO A 332 -5.46 17.00 16.32
C PRO A 332 -4.45 16.61 17.40
N VAL A 333 -4.95 16.38 18.60
CA VAL A 333 -4.20 15.79 19.70
C VAL A 333 -4.61 14.33 19.81
N ILE A 334 -3.63 13.44 19.81
CA ILE A 334 -3.86 12.00 20.04
C ILE A 334 -3.43 11.70 21.48
N GLU A 335 -4.40 11.34 22.29
CA GLU A 335 -4.17 10.90 23.66
C GLU A 335 -4.07 9.37 23.70
N VAL A 336 -3.10 8.87 24.44
CA VAL A 336 -2.83 7.44 24.58
C VAL A 336 -2.67 7.14 26.07
N ASP A 337 -3.47 6.21 26.59
CA ASP A 337 -3.37 5.78 27.99
C ASP A 337 -1.99 5.14 28.26
N ASP A 338 -1.35 5.51 29.38
CA ASP A 338 -0.01 5.04 29.75
C ASP A 338 0.12 3.51 29.81
N SER A 339 -0.96 2.80 30.08
CA SER A 339 -0.96 1.33 30.12
C SER A 339 -0.72 0.67 28.75
N VAL A 340 -0.72 1.44 27.66
CA VAL A 340 -0.38 0.97 26.32
C VAL A 340 1.13 0.76 26.18
N PHE A 341 1.95 1.51 26.94
CA PHE A 341 3.42 1.45 26.84
C PHE A 341 3.97 0.25 27.64
N THR A 342 3.97 -0.91 27.00
CA THR A 342 4.50 -2.15 27.57
C THR A 342 5.73 -2.64 26.78
N LYS A 343 6.46 -3.61 27.33
CA LYS A 343 7.68 -4.15 26.69
C LYS A 343 7.45 -4.83 25.33
N ASP A 344 6.22 -5.22 25.03
CA ASP A 344 5.80 -5.97 23.86
C ASP A 344 4.75 -5.21 23.03
N SER A 345 4.63 -3.89 23.26
CA SER A 345 3.81 -3.00 22.45
C SER A 345 4.59 -1.74 22.04
N PHE A 346 4.33 -1.27 20.82
CA PHE A 346 4.93 -0.08 20.24
C PHE A 346 3.86 0.76 19.57
N ILE A 347 4.07 2.07 19.56
CA ILE A 347 3.12 3.02 18.99
C ILE A 347 3.84 3.86 17.93
N ARG A 348 3.13 4.19 16.87
CA ARG A 348 3.51 5.23 15.92
C ARG A 348 2.39 6.24 15.82
N VAL A 349 2.62 7.46 16.26
CA VAL A 349 1.75 8.61 15.98
C VAL A 349 2.28 9.27 14.72
N PHE A 350 1.42 9.39 13.71
CA PHE A 350 1.87 9.81 12.39
C PHE A 350 2.20 11.30 12.30
N GLY A 351 1.55 12.13 13.11
CA GLY A 351 1.79 13.58 13.12
C GLY A 351 1.11 14.28 11.94
N LYS A 352 -0.05 13.81 11.52
CA LYS A 352 -0.86 14.47 10.48
C LYS A 352 -1.39 15.81 11.02
N PRO A 353 -1.31 16.91 10.23
CA PRO A 353 -1.68 18.25 10.71
C PRO A 353 -3.19 18.47 10.84
N GLN A 354 -3.97 17.58 10.27
CA GLN A 354 -5.44 17.61 10.29
C GLN A 354 -5.99 16.20 10.44
N SER A 355 -7.10 16.05 11.12
CA SER A 355 -7.93 14.84 11.12
C SER A 355 -9.25 15.09 10.41
N HIS A 356 -9.82 14.03 9.91
CA HIS A 356 -11.23 13.90 9.54
C HIS A 356 -11.68 12.52 10.00
N GLU A 357 -12.99 12.35 10.19
CA GLU A 357 -13.54 11.07 10.60
C GLU A 357 -13.02 9.93 9.69
N GLY A 358 -12.52 8.88 10.31
CA GLY A 358 -11.96 7.71 9.62
C GLY A 358 -10.50 7.84 9.19
N ARG A 359 -9.87 9.02 9.26
CA ARG A 359 -8.46 9.18 8.89
C ARG A 359 -7.55 8.47 9.88
N ARG A 360 -6.63 7.63 9.39
CA ARG A 360 -5.62 6.97 10.25
C ARG A 360 -4.65 8.00 10.83
N MET A 361 -4.52 8.02 12.16
CA MET A 361 -3.70 8.99 12.89
C MET A 361 -2.54 8.36 13.63
N ALA A 362 -2.69 7.06 13.98
CA ALA A 362 -1.67 6.31 14.69
C ALA A 362 -1.82 4.81 14.40
N VAL A 363 -0.83 4.03 14.81
CA VAL A 363 -0.89 2.56 14.84
C VAL A 363 -0.32 2.04 16.16
N ALA A 364 -0.99 1.07 16.75
CA ALA A 364 -0.46 0.25 17.84
C ALA A 364 0.09 -1.05 17.25
N LEU A 365 1.29 -1.42 17.65
CA LEU A 365 1.98 -2.65 17.27
C LEU A 365 2.14 -3.51 18.50
N THR A 366 1.89 -4.81 18.39
CA THR A 366 2.05 -5.77 19.48
C THR A 366 2.86 -6.97 19.04
N PHE A 367 3.64 -7.50 19.96
CA PHE A 367 4.45 -8.68 19.77
C PHE A 367 3.98 -9.82 20.67
N ASP A 368 4.02 -11.05 20.13
CA ASP A 368 3.90 -12.29 20.87
C ASP A 368 4.85 -13.32 20.25
N LYS A 369 5.59 -14.02 21.08
CA LYS A 369 6.65 -14.93 20.59
C LYS A 369 6.09 -16.11 19.78
N SER A 370 4.83 -16.50 20.00
CA SER A 370 4.32 -17.81 19.57
C SER A 370 2.92 -17.76 18.94
N SER A 371 2.19 -16.65 19.04
CA SER A 371 0.80 -16.59 18.60
C SER A 371 0.41 -15.26 17.99
N SER A 372 0.17 -15.26 16.68
CA SER A 372 -0.37 -14.09 15.96
C SER A 372 -1.76 -13.72 16.44
N LYS A 373 -2.57 -14.71 16.88
CA LYS A 373 -3.89 -14.47 17.48
C LYS A 373 -3.78 -13.69 18.79
N ASN A 374 -2.86 -14.09 19.70
CA ASN A 374 -2.67 -13.36 20.95
C ASN A 374 -2.18 -11.93 20.69
N ALA A 375 -1.25 -11.74 19.74
CA ALA A 375 -0.80 -10.42 19.33
C ALA A 375 -1.96 -9.58 18.80
N LEU A 376 -2.81 -10.15 17.94
CA LEU A 376 -3.98 -9.46 17.38
C LEU A 376 -4.99 -9.08 18.45
N ASP A 377 -5.33 -10.00 19.36
CA ASP A 377 -6.29 -9.73 20.44
C ASP A 377 -5.76 -8.60 21.34
N LYS A 378 -4.46 -8.60 21.64
CA LYS A 378 -3.80 -7.52 22.36
C LYS A 378 -3.84 -6.20 21.60
N ALA A 379 -3.55 -6.17 20.29
CA ALA A 379 -3.61 -4.96 19.47
C ALA A 379 -5.02 -4.37 19.46
N LYS A 380 -6.06 -5.22 19.37
CA LYS A 380 -7.47 -4.79 19.45
C LYS A 380 -7.82 -4.15 20.79
N GLU A 381 -7.27 -4.62 21.88
CA GLU A 381 -7.49 -4.01 23.20
C GLU A 381 -6.71 -2.71 23.38
N LEU A 382 -5.47 -2.66 22.88
CA LEU A 382 -4.66 -1.46 23.01
C LEU A 382 -5.23 -0.27 22.23
N ILE A 383 -5.74 -0.50 21.02
CA ILE A 383 -6.25 0.60 20.19
C ILE A 383 -7.49 1.28 20.77
N LYS A 384 -8.25 0.61 21.63
CA LYS A 384 -9.40 1.18 22.35
C LYS A 384 -8.99 2.25 23.36
N LYS A 385 -7.72 2.28 23.77
CA LYS A 385 -7.13 3.21 24.73
C LYS A 385 -6.58 4.47 24.09
N PHE A 386 -6.86 4.66 22.81
CA PHE A 386 -6.55 5.88 22.08
C PHE A 386 -7.77 6.77 21.98
N SER A 387 -7.58 8.05 22.09
CA SER A 387 -8.59 9.07 21.83
C SER A 387 -7.99 10.26 21.08
N ASP A 388 -8.84 11.08 20.46
CA ASP A 388 -8.47 12.32 19.79
C ASP A 388 -9.45 13.44 20.14
N TYR A 389 -8.96 14.69 20.11
CA TYR A 389 -9.72 15.92 20.33
C TYR A 389 -9.05 17.12 19.64
#